data_6a426b5e672151d30f1e824b6a451220
#
_entry.id   6a426b5e672151d30f1e824b6a451220
#
_cell.length_a   1.000
_cell.length_b   1.000
_cell.length_c   1.000
_cell.angle_alpha   90.00
_cell.angle_beta   90.00
_cell.angle_gamma   90.00
#
_symmetry.space_group_name_H-M   'P 1'
#
loop_
_entity.id
_entity.type
_entity.pdbx_description
1 polymer ?
#
loop_
_entity_poly.entity_id
_entity_poly.type
_entity_poly.pdbx_seq_one_letter_code
_entity_poly.pdbx_strand_id
1 'polypeptide(L)'
;MSESADIIIIGGGAAGCSAAMQLSVRGRKVLVLERSLLGSGSTGRAAGLGAQLRESPEETSLLMKGIEVVKDIERKVKKEIFTRTGSLHVAADPERARELRDFVKMGKEIGFEIDLVDADFARRRLPCMRTDDLIEYCYCPTDGHFDPSELLNAYIELARAGGATFITDTPVTKLLVEGGSIKGVGTPRGEHHAPIVINAAGPWSYLLAG
;
A
#
# COMPACT_ATOMS: atom_id res chain seq x y z
N MET A 1 30.91 11.92 -11.15
CA MET A 1 30.60 10.67 -11.90
C MET A 1 29.22 10.24 -11.45
N SER A 2 28.22 10.26 -12.33
CA SER A 2 26.87 9.76 -11.99
C SER A 2 26.99 8.25 -11.82
N GLU A 3 26.79 7.77 -10.59
CA GLU A 3 26.63 6.32 -10.38
C GLU A 3 25.42 5.85 -11.20
N SER A 4 25.64 4.91 -12.11
CA SER A 4 24.54 4.30 -12.85
C SER A 4 23.72 3.42 -11.93
N ALA A 5 22.43 3.69 -11.82
CA ALA A 5 21.48 2.82 -11.15
C ALA A 5 21.06 1.68 -12.10
N ASP A 6 20.68 0.53 -11.54
CA ASP A 6 19.98 -0.51 -12.31
C ASP A 6 18.54 -0.11 -12.59
N ILE A 7 17.95 0.60 -11.65
CA ILE A 7 16.53 0.97 -11.67
C ILE A 7 16.36 2.38 -11.10
N ILE A 8 15.63 3.22 -11.81
CA ILE A 8 15.12 4.49 -11.31
C ILE A 8 13.65 4.33 -10.98
N ILE A 9 13.25 4.81 -9.80
CA ILE A 9 11.84 4.88 -9.37
C ILE A 9 11.44 6.34 -9.27
N ILE A 10 10.38 6.74 -9.96
CA ILE A 10 9.82 8.08 -9.92
C ILE A 10 8.68 8.12 -8.90
N GLY A 11 8.88 8.85 -7.81
CA GLY A 11 7.92 9.01 -6.73
C GLY A 11 8.28 8.27 -5.45
N GLY A 12 8.38 9.02 -4.36
CA GLY A 12 8.72 8.57 -3.00
C GLY A 12 7.50 8.32 -2.11
N GLY A 13 6.37 7.89 -2.68
CA GLY A 13 5.19 7.43 -1.95
C GLY A 13 5.28 5.95 -1.55
N ALA A 14 4.22 5.40 -0.95
CA ALA A 14 4.19 4.01 -0.48
C ALA A 14 4.55 3.01 -1.59
N ALA A 15 4.03 3.18 -2.81
CA ALA A 15 4.31 2.29 -3.93
C ALA A 15 5.80 2.34 -4.32
N GLY A 16 6.37 3.55 -4.48
CA GLY A 16 7.77 3.71 -4.85
C GLY A 16 8.74 3.23 -3.77
N CYS A 17 8.48 3.58 -2.50
CA CYS A 17 9.33 3.14 -1.38
C CYS A 17 9.24 1.62 -1.14
N SER A 18 8.06 1.02 -1.29
CA SER A 18 7.88 -0.44 -1.22
C SER A 18 8.64 -1.15 -2.35
N ALA A 19 8.53 -0.65 -3.59
CA ALA A 19 9.29 -1.18 -4.72
C ALA A 19 10.81 -1.05 -4.50
N ALA A 20 11.26 0.11 -4.02
CA ALA A 20 12.68 0.34 -3.68
C ALA A 20 13.18 -0.66 -2.64
N MET A 21 12.42 -0.88 -1.56
CA MET A 21 12.75 -1.88 -0.55
C MET A 21 12.87 -3.27 -1.17
N GLN A 22 11.88 -3.70 -1.93
CA GLN A 22 11.85 -5.05 -2.50
C GLN A 22 12.98 -5.29 -3.52
N LEU A 23 13.38 -4.27 -4.26
CA LEU A 23 14.44 -4.38 -5.27
C LEU A 23 15.83 -4.30 -4.63
N SER A 24 16.04 -3.38 -3.70
CA SER A 24 17.35 -3.20 -3.04
C SER A 24 17.74 -4.41 -2.21
N VAL A 25 16.81 -5.02 -1.45
CA VAL A 25 17.12 -6.26 -0.70
C VAL A 25 17.43 -7.46 -1.61
N ARG A 26 17.12 -7.36 -2.91
CA ARG A 26 17.51 -8.31 -3.95
C ARG A 26 18.82 -7.93 -4.67
N GLY A 27 19.56 -6.98 -4.12
CA GLY A 27 20.87 -6.58 -4.62
C GLY A 27 20.83 -5.65 -5.83
N ARG A 28 19.68 -5.01 -6.15
CA ARG A 28 19.60 -4.03 -7.25
C ARG A 28 20.00 -2.64 -6.75
N LYS A 29 20.78 -1.92 -7.58
CA LYS A 29 21.08 -0.51 -7.33
C LYS A 29 19.87 0.34 -7.70
N VAL A 30 19.16 0.85 -6.70
CA VAL A 30 17.90 1.59 -6.86
C VAL A 30 18.12 3.06 -6.54
N LEU A 31 17.66 3.93 -7.44
CA LEU A 31 17.58 5.37 -7.24
C LEU A 31 16.11 5.79 -7.23
N VAL A 32 15.65 6.36 -6.12
CA VAL A 32 14.32 6.96 -6.00
C VAL A 32 14.43 8.48 -6.15
N LEU A 33 13.67 9.04 -7.08
CA LEU A 33 13.57 10.49 -7.29
C LEU A 33 12.19 10.96 -6.86
N GLU A 34 12.16 11.87 -5.90
CA GLU A 34 10.94 12.46 -5.38
C GLU A 34 10.95 13.98 -5.58
N ARG A 35 9.87 14.53 -6.12
CA ARG A 35 9.76 15.97 -6.42
C ARG A 35 9.73 16.87 -5.19
N SER A 36 9.32 16.33 -4.03
CA SER A 36 9.16 17.05 -2.78
C SER A 36 9.69 16.20 -1.62
N LEU A 37 8.95 16.10 -0.51
CA LEU A 37 9.28 15.22 0.60
C LEU A 37 8.70 13.81 0.37
N LEU A 38 9.41 12.79 0.86
CA LEU A 38 8.92 11.41 0.82
C LEU A 38 7.56 11.31 1.50
N GLY A 39 6.60 10.68 0.85
CA GLY A 39 5.26 10.50 1.38
C GLY A 39 4.33 11.72 1.33
N SER A 40 4.78 12.88 0.86
CA SER A 40 3.98 14.12 0.86
C SER A 40 2.74 14.11 -0.05
N GLY A 41 2.62 13.13 -0.93
CA GLY A 41 1.47 12.91 -1.81
C GLY A 41 0.29 12.24 -1.11
N SER A 42 -0.38 11.30 -1.79
CA SER A 42 -1.52 10.54 -1.26
C SER A 42 -1.18 9.73 -0.01
N THR A 43 0.06 9.23 0.11
CA THR A 43 0.52 8.44 1.24
C THR A 43 0.39 9.18 2.57
N GLY A 44 0.84 10.43 2.64
CA GLY A 44 0.75 11.23 3.88
C GLY A 44 -0.66 11.74 4.20
N ARG A 45 -1.64 11.43 3.34
CA ARG A 45 -3.06 11.77 3.52
C ARG A 45 -3.94 10.53 3.68
N ALA A 46 -3.33 9.34 3.76
CA ALA A 46 -4.05 8.10 3.90
C ALA A 46 -4.66 7.95 5.30
N ALA A 47 -5.87 7.42 5.37
CA ALA A 47 -6.53 7.10 6.64
C ALA A 47 -5.94 5.87 7.33
N GLY A 48 -5.12 5.10 6.63
CA GLY A 48 -4.46 3.92 7.18
C GLY A 48 -5.36 2.71 7.39
N LEU A 49 -6.52 2.63 6.75
CA LEU A 49 -7.41 1.48 6.89
C LEU A 49 -6.78 0.22 6.29
N GLY A 50 -6.66 -0.82 7.09
CA GLY A 50 -6.17 -2.14 6.74
C GLY A 50 -7.29 -3.16 6.57
N ALA A 51 -8.34 -2.81 5.81
CA ALA A 51 -9.45 -3.70 5.50
C ALA A 51 -9.08 -4.61 4.33
N GLN A 52 -9.24 -5.93 4.52
CA GLN A 52 -8.84 -6.95 3.57
C GLN A 52 -9.97 -7.41 2.66
N LEU A 53 -11.21 -7.41 3.16
CA LEU A 53 -12.38 -7.84 2.40
C LEU A 53 -12.60 -6.98 1.16
N ARG A 54 -12.78 -7.65 0.00
CA ARG A 54 -13.10 -7.06 -1.31
C ARG A 54 -14.19 -7.90 -1.99
N GLU A 55 -14.67 -7.42 -3.13
CA GLU A 55 -15.71 -8.10 -3.92
C GLU A 55 -15.20 -9.39 -4.56
N SER A 56 -13.91 -9.51 -4.85
CA SER A 56 -13.32 -10.70 -5.44
C SER A 56 -12.43 -11.48 -4.48
N PRO A 57 -12.38 -12.81 -4.59
CA PRO A 57 -11.49 -13.65 -3.80
C PRO A 57 -10.01 -13.37 -4.06
N GLU A 58 -9.65 -13.00 -5.30
CA GLU A 58 -8.29 -12.67 -5.70
C GLU A 58 -7.79 -11.41 -5.01
N GLU A 59 -8.60 -10.35 -5.00
CA GLU A 59 -8.26 -9.09 -4.34
C GLU A 59 -8.16 -9.27 -2.82
N THR A 60 -9.11 -10.00 -2.21
CA THR A 60 -9.07 -10.32 -0.78
C THR A 60 -7.81 -11.11 -0.44
N SER A 61 -7.47 -12.14 -1.21
CA SER A 61 -6.24 -12.93 -1.02
C SER A 61 -4.98 -12.09 -1.16
N LEU A 62 -4.95 -11.15 -2.11
CA LEU A 62 -3.83 -10.23 -2.28
C LEU A 62 -3.64 -9.33 -1.06
N LEU A 63 -4.75 -8.82 -0.50
CA LEU A 63 -4.69 -7.96 0.69
C LEU A 63 -4.31 -8.75 1.96
N MET A 64 -4.79 -9.99 2.11
CA MET A 64 -4.31 -10.91 3.16
C MET A 64 -2.79 -11.06 3.09
N LYS A 65 -2.25 -11.29 1.88
CA LYS A 65 -0.81 -11.37 1.66
C LYS A 65 -0.09 -10.06 1.97
N GLY A 66 -0.73 -8.93 1.69
CA GLY A 66 -0.22 -7.60 2.05
C GLY A 66 -0.02 -7.45 3.56
N ILE A 67 -0.99 -7.87 4.37
CA ILE A 67 -0.87 -7.85 5.85
C ILE A 67 0.27 -8.74 6.34
N GLU A 68 0.46 -9.94 5.77
CA GLU A 68 1.58 -10.81 6.10
C GLU A 68 2.94 -10.14 5.82
N VAL A 69 3.06 -9.46 4.67
CA VAL A 69 4.28 -8.70 4.31
C VAL A 69 4.55 -7.59 5.33
N VAL A 70 3.51 -6.87 5.78
CA VAL A 70 3.68 -5.83 6.80
C VAL A 70 4.14 -6.44 8.13
N LYS A 71 3.57 -7.56 8.55
CA LYS A 71 4.04 -8.28 9.76
C LYS A 71 5.50 -8.71 9.67
N ASP A 72 5.97 -9.10 8.47
CA ASP A 72 7.39 -9.39 8.25
C ASP A 72 8.27 -8.14 8.37
N ILE A 73 7.77 -7.01 7.90
CA ILE A 73 8.44 -5.71 8.03
C ILE A 73 8.53 -5.30 9.50
N GLU A 74 7.43 -5.37 10.26
CA GLU A 74 7.39 -5.09 11.69
C GLU A 74 8.47 -5.85 12.47
N ARG A 75 8.62 -7.16 12.16
CA ARG A 75 9.67 -7.99 12.78
C ARG A 75 11.09 -7.49 12.47
N LYS A 76 11.31 -6.99 11.25
CA LYS A 76 12.63 -6.48 10.81
C LYS A 76 12.96 -5.14 11.44
N VAL A 77 11.99 -4.21 11.45
CA VAL A 77 12.19 -2.85 12.01
C VAL A 77 11.92 -2.78 13.52
N LYS A 78 11.39 -3.83 14.12
CA LYS A 78 11.02 -3.95 15.54
C LYS A 78 10.05 -2.85 16.01
N LYS A 79 9.07 -2.55 15.16
CA LYS A 79 8.01 -1.57 15.41
C LYS A 79 6.66 -2.14 15.04
N GLU A 80 5.62 -1.81 15.82
CA GLU A 80 4.23 -2.05 15.44
C GLU A 80 3.80 -1.00 14.41
N ILE A 81 3.29 -1.46 13.28
CA ILE A 81 2.83 -0.64 12.15
C ILE A 81 1.35 -0.88 11.90
N PHE A 82 0.92 -2.13 12.10
CA PHE A 82 -0.44 -2.57 11.89
C PHE A 82 -1.09 -3.01 13.20
N THR A 83 -2.06 -2.24 13.66
CA THR A 83 -2.85 -2.57 14.86
C THR A 83 -4.12 -3.30 14.44
N ARG A 84 -4.26 -4.56 14.89
CA ARG A 84 -5.40 -5.41 14.59
C ARG A 84 -6.58 -5.07 15.49
N THR A 85 -7.57 -4.36 14.97
CA THR A 85 -8.80 -3.96 15.67
C THR A 85 -10.02 -4.74 15.24
N GLY A 86 -9.94 -5.40 14.10
CA GLY A 86 -11.09 -5.95 13.38
C GLY A 86 -11.85 -4.86 12.63
N SER A 87 -12.76 -5.29 11.77
CA SER A 87 -13.77 -4.44 11.14
C SER A 87 -15.15 -5.05 11.21
N LEU A 88 -16.17 -4.20 11.34
CA LEU A 88 -17.56 -4.58 11.36
C LEU A 88 -18.25 -4.01 10.12
N HIS A 89 -18.84 -4.89 9.31
CA HIS A 89 -19.67 -4.52 8.17
C HIS A 89 -21.13 -4.75 8.52
N VAL A 90 -21.98 -3.82 8.15
CA VAL A 90 -23.40 -3.83 8.53
C VAL A 90 -24.29 -3.67 7.31
N ALA A 91 -25.52 -4.16 7.42
CA ALA A 91 -26.57 -4.01 6.42
C ALA A 91 -27.82 -3.42 7.02
N ALA A 92 -28.36 -2.38 6.40
CA ALA A 92 -29.63 -1.76 6.72
C ALA A 92 -30.76 -2.21 5.78
N ASP A 93 -30.44 -2.92 4.70
CA ASP A 93 -31.39 -3.39 3.69
C ASP A 93 -31.12 -4.85 3.29
N PRO A 94 -32.11 -5.55 2.69
CA PRO A 94 -31.98 -6.96 2.33
C PRO A 94 -30.95 -7.24 1.20
N GLU A 95 -30.64 -6.27 0.35
CA GLU A 95 -29.65 -6.44 -0.73
C GLU A 95 -28.24 -6.49 -0.13
N ARG A 96 -27.93 -5.51 0.70
CA ARG A 96 -26.65 -5.48 1.44
C ARG A 96 -26.49 -6.69 2.36
N ALA A 97 -27.56 -7.15 3.00
CA ALA A 97 -27.52 -8.35 3.82
C ALA A 97 -27.16 -9.61 3.01
N ARG A 98 -27.65 -9.73 1.78
CA ARG A 98 -27.25 -10.82 0.88
C ARG A 98 -25.78 -10.75 0.53
N GLU A 99 -25.28 -9.55 0.18
CA GLU A 99 -23.85 -9.35 -0.10
C GLU A 99 -22.96 -9.75 1.08
N LEU A 100 -23.35 -9.39 2.31
CA LEU A 100 -22.58 -9.78 3.50
C LEU A 100 -22.50 -11.31 3.65
N ARG A 101 -23.61 -12.03 3.39
CA ARG A 101 -23.61 -13.49 3.41
C ARG A 101 -22.73 -14.09 2.33
N ASP A 102 -22.74 -13.51 1.13
CA ASP A 102 -21.88 -13.94 0.01
C ASP A 102 -20.40 -13.69 0.34
N PHE A 103 -20.08 -12.57 0.97
CA PHE A 103 -18.71 -12.28 1.44
C PHE A 103 -18.24 -13.27 2.51
N VAL A 104 -19.12 -13.64 3.46
CA VAL A 104 -18.77 -14.66 4.46
C VAL A 104 -18.53 -16.02 3.82
N LYS A 105 -19.34 -16.40 2.82
CA LYS A 105 -19.14 -17.64 2.05
C LYS A 105 -17.81 -17.62 1.32
N MET A 106 -17.58 -16.58 0.51
CA MET A 106 -16.33 -16.39 -0.23
C MET A 106 -15.11 -16.39 0.71
N GLY A 107 -15.18 -15.63 1.80
CA GLY A 107 -14.07 -15.56 2.76
C GLY A 107 -13.70 -16.92 3.34
N LYS A 108 -14.69 -17.73 3.72
CA LYS A 108 -14.47 -19.09 4.22
C LYS A 108 -13.83 -20.00 3.16
N GLU A 109 -14.22 -19.86 1.89
CA GLU A 109 -13.65 -20.64 0.77
C GLU A 109 -12.15 -20.35 0.56
N ILE A 110 -11.72 -19.11 0.77
CA ILE A 110 -10.30 -18.69 0.60
C ILE A 110 -9.50 -18.67 1.90
N GLY A 111 -10.10 -19.07 3.03
CA GLY A 111 -9.43 -19.07 4.34
C GLY A 111 -9.28 -17.68 4.98
N PHE A 112 -10.08 -16.70 4.56
CA PHE A 112 -10.20 -15.40 5.22
C PHE A 112 -11.08 -15.49 6.46
N GLU A 113 -10.62 -14.98 7.60
CA GLU A 113 -11.39 -14.97 8.84
C GLU A 113 -12.53 -13.95 8.77
N ILE A 114 -13.75 -14.42 8.57
CA ILE A 114 -14.97 -13.61 8.52
C ILE A 114 -16.16 -14.44 8.98
N ASP A 115 -17.04 -13.86 9.83
CA ASP A 115 -18.24 -14.51 10.30
C ASP A 115 -19.42 -13.54 10.39
N LEU A 116 -20.63 -14.08 10.20
CA LEU A 116 -21.85 -13.37 10.60
C LEU A 116 -21.89 -13.28 12.12
N VAL A 117 -22.29 -12.13 12.64
CA VAL A 117 -22.41 -11.86 14.08
C VAL A 117 -23.74 -11.21 14.38
N ASP A 118 -24.17 -11.23 15.65
CA ASP A 118 -25.41 -10.62 16.08
C ASP A 118 -25.26 -9.15 16.51
N ALA A 119 -26.38 -8.48 16.71
CA ALA A 119 -26.43 -7.10 17.16
C ALA A 119 -25.77 -6.91 18.54
N ASP A 120 -25.82 -7.92 19.40
CA ASP A 120 -25.19 -7.84 20.74
C ASP A 120 -23.68 -7.87 20.64
N PHE A 121 -23.13 -8.69 19.75
CA PHE A 121 -21.69 -8.64 19.44
C PHE A 121 -21.29 -7.26 18.91
N ALA A 122 -22.05 -6.71 17.96
CA ALA A 122 -21.80 -5.39 17.39
C ALA A 122 -21.82 -4.29 18.46
N ARG A 123 -22.81 -4.27 19.35
CA ARG A 123 -22.90 -3.32 20.46
C ARG A 123 -21.74 -3.46 21.46
N ARG A 124 -21.27 -4.66 21.73
CA ARG A 124 -20.09 -4.86 22.60
C ARG A 124 -18.82 -4.30 21.98
N ARG A 125 -18.69 -4.38 20.64
CA ARG A 125 -17.51 -3.86 19.91
C ARG A 125 -17.57 -2.35 19.72
N LEU A 126 -18.76 -1.81 19.44
CA LEU A 126 -19.02 -0.38 19.17
C LEU A 126 -20.23 0.09 20.00
N PRO A 127 -20.05 0.41 21.29
CA PRO A 127 -21.16 0.78 22.17
C PRO A 127 -21.95 2.02 21.74
N CYS A 128 -21.34 2.89 20.94
CA CYS A 128 -21.98 4.09 20.39
C CYS A 128 -22.81 3.82 19.12
N MET A 129 -22.78 2.60 18.58
CA MET A 129 -23.49 2.27 17.35
C MET A 129 -24.96 1.98 17.64
N ARG A 130 -25.85 2.65 16.90
CA ARG A 130 -27.27 2.31 16.86
C ARG A 130 -27.48 1.07 15.99
N THR A 131 -28.28 0.12 16.44
CA THR A 131 -28.48 -1.17 15.76
C THR A 131 -29.93 -1.44 15.39
N ASP A 132 -30.88 -0.56 15.74
CA ASP A 132 -32.32 -0.75 15.57
C ASP A 132 -32.78 -0.77 14.10
N ASP A 133 -32.00 -0.15 13.23
CA ASP A 133 -32.22 -0.04 11.79
C ASP A 133 -31.29 -0.95 10.96
N LEU A 134 -30.57 -1.85 11.61
CA LEU A 134 -29.65 -2.80 10.98
C LEU A 134 -30.18 -4.22 11.08
N ILE A 135 -30.05 -4.97 9.98
CA ILE A 135 -30.64 -6.31 9.85
C ILE A 135 -29.59 -7.43 9.80
N GLU A 136 -28.36 -7.11 9.46
CA GLU A 136 -27.29 -8.11 9.42
C GLU A 136 -25.91 -7.49 9.68
N TYR A 137 -24.99 -8.30 10.21
CA TYR A 137 -23.66 -7.89 10.60
C TYR A 137 -22.66 -8.96 10.23
N CYS A 138 -21.47 -8.59 9.71
CA CYS A 138 -20.34 -9.49 9.66
C CYS A 138 -19.09 -8.85 10.24
N TYR A 139 -18.22 -9.67 10.82
CA TYR A 139 -17.00 -9.24 11.48
C TYR A 139 -15.77 -9.90 10.86
N CYS A 140 -14.77 -9.08 10.54
CA CYS A 140 -13.48 -9.50 10.02
C CYS A 140 -12.42 -9.26 11.10
N PRO A 141 -12.05 -10.26 11.91
CA PRO A 141 -11.17 -10.06 13.06
C PRO A 141 -9.73 -9.76 12.70
N THR A 142 -9.31 -10.03 11.46
CA THR A 142 -7.93 -9.79 10.99
C THR A 142 -7.71 -8.41 10.40
N ASP A 143 -8.76 -7.64 10.21
CA ASP A 143 -8.68 -6.25 9.78
C ASP A 143 -8.16 -5.33 10.89
N GLY A 144 -7.73 -4.13 10.51
CA GLY A 144 -7.20 -3.16 11.44
C GLY A 144 -6.84 -1.84 10.78
N HIS A 145 -5.85 -1.16 11.33
CA HIS A 145 -5.34 0.07 10.76
C HIS A 145 -3.82 0.10 10.78
N PHE A 146 -3.26 0.79 9.81
CA PHE A 146 -1.84 1.11 9.73
C PHE A 146 -1.56 2.50 10.29
N ASP A 147 -0.36 2.72 10.81
CA ASP A 147 0.24 4.04 10.77
C ASP A 147 0.92 4.24 9.40
N PRO A 148 0.36 5.08 8.51
CA PRO A 148 0.91 5.26 7.16
C PRO A 148 2.32 5.82 7.15
N SER A 149 2.67 6.63 8.16
CA SER A 149 4.00 7.24 8.28
C SER A 149 5.02 6.19 8.74
N GLU A 150 4.68 5.38 9.73
CA GLU A 150 5.56 4.31 10.20
C GLU A 150 5.76 3.23 9.12
N LEU A 151 4.73 2.88 8.36
CA LEU A 151 4.85 1.96 7.23
C LEU A 151 5.79 2.53 6.15
N LEU A 152 5.63 3.79 5.79
CA LEU A 152 6.50 4.46 4.83
C LEU A 152 7.95 4.51 5.33
N ASN A 153 8.17 4.90 6.58
CA ASN A 153 9.49 4.96 7.20
C ASN A 153 10.17 3.60 7.21
N ALA A 154 9.43 2.53 7.49
CA ALA A 154 9.95 1.17 7.46
C ALA A 154 10.39 0.75 6.04
N TYR A 155 9.62 1.09 5.00
CA TYR A 155 10.05 0.86 3.62
C TYR A 155 11.34 1.60 3.29
N ILE A 156 11.45 2.89 3.68
CA ILE A 156 12.64 3.72 3.43
C ILE A 156 13.86 3.17 4.18
N GLU A 157 13.70 2.82 5.46
CA GLU A 157 14.76 2.25 6.30
C GLU A 157 15.32 0.97 5.67
N LEU A 158 14.45 0.02 5.34
CA LEU A 158 14.85 -1.26 4.75
C LEU A 158 15.43 -1.09 3.33
N ALA A 159 14.89 -0.17 2.54
CA ALA A 159 15.44 0.14 1.22
C ALA A 159 16.86 0.72 1.31
N ARG A 160 17.09 1.66 2.22
CA ARG A 160 18.42 2.24 2.47
C ARG A 160 19.41 1.21 2.99
N ALA A 161 18.98 0.37 3.91
CA ALA A 161 19.80 -0.76 4.39
C ALA A 161 20.19 -1.72 3.25
N GLY A 162 19.32 -1.87 2.25
CA GLY A 162 19.60 -2.63 1.01
C GLY A 162 20.43 -1.85 -0.03
N GLY A 163 20.83 -0.60 0.24
CA GLY A 163 21.66 0.21 -0.66
C GLY A 163 20.88 1.12 -1.62
N ALA A 164 19.56 1.30 -1.43
CA ALA A 164 18.77 2.26 -2.23
C ALA A 164 19.12 3.70 -1.86
N THR A 165 19.22 4.56 -2.90
CA THR A 165 19.43 6.01 -2.76
C THR A 165 18.12 6.75 -2.99
N PHE A 166 17.85 7.76 -2.18
CA PHE A 166 16.67 8.64 -2.28
C PHE A 166 17.11 10.08 -2.46
N ILE A 167 16.64 10.73 -3.52
CA ILE A 167 16.88 12.15 -3.78
C ILE A 167 15.52 12.86 -3.79
N THR A 168 15.33 13.75 -2.83
CA THR A 168 14.16 14.62 -2.71
C THR A 168 14.35 15.93 -3.47
N ASP A 169 13.30 16.75 -3.53
CA ASP A 169 13.31 18.04 -4.24
C ASP A 169 13.84 17.93 -5.68
N THR A 170 13.53 16.80 -6.32
CA THR A 170 14.04 16.46 -7.64
C THR A 170 12.91 15.95 -8.54
N PRO A 171 12.12 16.86 -9.13
CA PRO A 171 11.04 16.49 -10.04
C PRO A 171 11.60 15.88 -11.33
N VAL A 172 11.09 14.72 -11.70
CA VAL A 172 11.32 14.15 -13.04
C VAL A 172 10.40 14.87 -14.02
N THR A 173 10.97 15.42 -15.09
CA THR A 173 10.25 16.24 -16.08
C THR A 173 10.12 15.58 -17.45
N LYS A 174 10.95 14.57 -17.73
CA LYS A 174 10.91 13.82 -19.00
C LYS A 174 11.48 12.41 -18.83
N LEU A 175 11.06 11.50 -19.68
CA LEU A 175 11.72 10.21 -19.88
C LEU A 175 12.77 10.36 -21.00
N LEU A 176 13.93 9.75 -20.83
CA LEU A 176 14.97 9.68 -21.84
C LEU A 176 14.78 8.40 -22.64
N VAL A 177 14.41 8.53 -23.91
CA VAL A 177 14.14 7.40 -24.81
C VAL A 177 15.03 7.53 -26.05
N GLU A 178 15.77 6.48 -26.35
CA GLU A 178 16.61 6.40 -27.56
C GLU A 178 16.37 5.04 -28.25
N GLY A 179 16.14 5.09 -29.56
CA GLY A 179 15.84 3.86 -30.31
C GLY A 179 14.69 3.03 -29.81
N GLY A 180 13.63 3.68 -29.25
CA GLY A 180 12.46 3.00 -28.68
C GLY A 180 12.70 2.36 -27.30
N SER A 181 13.86 2.57 -26.68
CA SER A 181 14.21 2.01 -25.37
C SER A 181 14.44 3.11 -24.34
N ILE A 182 13.99 2.89 -23.10
CA ILE A 182 14.26 3.79 -21.99
C ILE A 182 15.77 3.81 -21.67
N LYS A 183 16.31 4.99 -21.41
CA LYS A 183 17.72 5.21 -21.01
C LYS A 183 17.83 5.88 -19.65
N GLY A 184 16.74 6.44 -19.14
CA GLY A 184 16.73 7.15 -17.88
C GLY A 184 15.65 8.23 -17.81
N VAL A 185 15.93 9.24 -17.00
CA VAL A 185 15.02 10.37 -16.75
C VAL A 185 15.76 11.69 -16.74
N GLY A 186 15.08 12.77 -17.14
CA GLY A 186 15.57 14.14 -17.03
C GLY A 186 14.92 14.87 -15.87
N THR A 187 15.74 15.66 -15.17
CA THR A 187 15.35 16.53 -14.06
C THR A 187 15.93 17.94 -14.28
N PRO A 188 15.47 18.98 -13.57
CA PRO A 188 16.10 20.30 -13.63
C PRO A 188 17.57 20.32 -13.17
N ARG A 189 18.01 19.29 -12.44
CA ARG A 189 19.38 19.15 -11.92
C ARG A 189 20.28 18.29 -12.82
N GLY A 190 19.78 17.81 -13.96
CA GLY A 190 20.52 16.95 -14.89
C GLY A 190 19.80 15.65 -15.18
N GLU A 191 20.48 14.77 -15.85
CA GLU A 191 19.96 13.47 -16.29
C GLU A 191 20.46 12.34 -15.37
N HIS A 192 19.59 11.37 -15.12
CA HIS A 192 19.90 10.14 -14.42
C HIS A 192 19.64 8.96 -15.36
N HIS A 193 20.61 8.05 -15.47
CA HIS A 193 20.55 6.95 -16.42
C HIS A 193 20.33 5.60 -15.73
N ALA A 194 19.38 4.83 -16.28
CA ALA A 194 19.11 3.45 -15.90
C ALA A 194 18.36 2.73 -17.05
N PRO A 195 18.57 1.42 -17.21
CA PRO A 195 17.85 0.63 -18.23
C PRO A 195 16.39 0.35 -17.85
N ILE A 196 16.01 0.57 -16.60
CA ILE A 196 14.64 0.37 -16.10
C ILE A 196 14.19 1.62 -15.35
N VAL A 197 12.99 2.10 -15.68
CA VAL A 197 12.32 3.20 -14.98
C VAL A 197 10.94 2.73 -14.52
N ILE A 198 10.68 2.86 -13.23
CA ILE A 198 9.37 2.56 -12.63
C ILE A 198 8.65 3.87 -12.35
N ASN A 199 7.51 4.09 -12.99
CA ASN A 199 6.67 5.24 -12.71
C ASN A 199 5.74 4.93 -11.53
N ALA A 200 6.08 5.44 -10.35
CA ALA A 200 5.33 5.36 -9.10
C ALA A 200 4.87 6.74 -8.62
N ALA A 201 4.66 7.69 -9.55
CA ALA A 201 4.32 9.09 -9.27
C ALA A 201 2.85 9.30 -8.83
N GLY A 202 2.11 8.23 -8.49
CA GLY A 202 0.75 8.29 -8.01
C GLY A 202 -0.20 8.97 -9.00
N PRO A 203 -1.08 9.89 -8.55
CA PRO A 203 -2.02 10.59 -9.43
C PRO A 203 -1.35 11.44 -10.53
N TRP A 204 -0.07 11.69 -10.44
CA TRP A 204 0.70 12.46 -11.43
C TRP A 204 1.43 11.59 -12.46
N SER A 205 1.25 10.28 -12.41
CA SER A 205 1.92 9.34 -13.34
C SER A 205 1.63 9.64 -14.81
N TYR A 206 0.43 10.15 -15.12
CA TYR A 206 0.03 10.52 -16.47
C TYR A 206 0.86 11.65 -17.09
N LEU A 207 1.43 12.55 -16.26
CA LEU A 207 2.26 13.66 -16.73
C LEU A 207 3.58 13.19 -17.38
N LEU A 208 3.96 11.94 -17.14
CA LEU A 208 5.20 11.35 -17.67
C LEU A 208 4.93 10.35 -18.80
N ALA A 209 3.65 9.99 -19.03
CA ALA A 209 3.24 8.98 -20.01
C ALA A 209 2.79 9.57 -21.34
N GLY A 210 2.91 10.92 -21.50
CA GLY A 210 2.43 11.72 -22.64
C GLY A 210 3.08 11.49 -23.96
#